data_56c6933ba295b864e5079edac8831543
#
_entry.id   56c6933ba295b864e5079edac8831543
#
_cell.length_a   1.000
_cell.length_b   1.000
_cell.length_c   1.000
_cell.angle_alpha   90.00
_cell.angle_beta   90.00
_cell.angle_gamma   90.00
#
_symmetry.space_group_name_H-M   'P 1'
#
loop_
_entity.id
_entity.type
_entity.pdbx_description
1 polymer ?
#
loop_
_entity_poly.entity_id
_entity_poly.type
_entity_poly.pdbx_seq_one_letter_code
_entity_poly.pdbx_strand_id
1 'polypeptide(L)'
;VILEWDVLATENDFAPKKSLFDSIPAELYDAIRVQDPGVLEYVLGTTDKPIQFIAETGNHNLKGLKVWEEYIGHRLERLVLSIELNKDKIKEYTCALKTPTELLVAGRVLLFYLPRKLLSPLALSEAKAEYGGSFLEAVGSSEESPHKGFPLVENQHGTFMFHIKDLFLLDRYEQLEQTGLDWLRIDLRDRQDLSFLKTLHEFLAKPSF
;
A
#
# COMPACT_ATOMS: atom_id res chain seq x y z
N VAL A 1 3.82 2.63 -16.57
CA VAL A 1 3.20 3.50 -15.54
C VAL A 1 2.01 2.80 -14.93
N ILE A 2 1.86 2.85 -13.58
CA ILE A 2 0.72 2.27 -12.87
C ILE A 2 -0.14 3.40 -12.34
N LEU A 3 -1.44 3.38 -12.63
CA LEU A 3 -2.41 4.27 -12.02
C LEU A 3 -2.85 3.66 -10.68
N GLU A 4 -2.55 4.35 -9.58
CA GLU A 4 -2.92 3.86 -8.25
C GLU A 4 -4.24 4.47 -7.78
N TRP A 5 -5.18 3.60 -7.43
CA TRP A 5 -6.38 3.90 -6.67
C TRP A 5 -6.40 3.02 -5.42
N ASP A 6 -5.47 3.30 -4.53
CA ASP A 6 -5.09 2.48 -3.38
C ASP A 6 -5.78 2.87 -2.06
N VAL A 7 -6.82 3.70 -2.12
CA VAL A 7 -7.62 4.13 -0.97
C VAL A 7 -9.02 3.54 -1.03
N LEU A 8 -9.60 3.26 0.14
CA LEU A 8 -10.99 2.85 0.23
C LEU A 8 -11.90 4.02 -0.15
N ALA A 9 -12.97 3.74 -0.88
CA ALA A 9 -13.94 4.72 -1.30
C ALA A 9 -15.18 4.65 -0.40
N THR A 10 -15.60 5.79 0.17
CA THR A 10 -16.94 5.90 0.74
C THR A 10 -17.94 6.19 -0.36
N GLU A 11 -19.24 5.96 -0.12
CA GLU A 11 -20.29 6.28 -1.09
C GLU A 11 -20.23 7.74 -1.57
N ASN A 12 -19.91 8.67 -0.65
CA ASN A 12 -19.81 10.09 -0.98
C ASN A 12 -18.58 10.43 -1.84
N ASP A 13 -17.51 9.65 -1.70
CA ASP A 13 -16.24 9.89 -2.40
C ASP A 13 -16.17 9.16 -3.75
N PHE A 14 -16.98 8.13 -3.94
CA PHE A 14 -16.90 7.26 -5.10
C PHE A 14 -17.19 8.01 -6.41
N ALA A 15 -18.29 8.77 -6.45
CA ALA A 15 -18.69 9.46 -7.67
C ALA A 15 -17.67 10.53 -8.15
N PRO A 16 -17.10 11.40 -7.28
CA PRO A 16 -16.04 12.32 -7.69
C PRO A 16 -14.78 11.60 -8.17
N LYS A 17 -14.34 10.53 -7.47
CA LYS A 17 -13.16 9.76 -7.85
C LYS A 17 -13.36 9.01 -9.16
N LYS A 18 -14.55 8.46 -9.39
CA LYS A 18 -14.97 7.88 -10.67
C LYS A 18 -14.83 8.89 -11.81
N SER A 19 -15.39 10.10 -11.63
CA SER A 19 -15.32 11.15 -12.67
C SER A 19 -13.87 11.54 -12.96
N LEU A 20 -13.01 11.59 -11.94
CA LEU A 20 -11.58 11.84 -12.12
C LEU A 20 -10.93 10.70 -12.91
N PHE A 21 -11.17 9.45 -12.54
CA PHE A 21 -10.65 8.29 -13.25
C PHE A 21 -11.06 8.28 -14.72
N ASP A 22 -12.34 8.53 -15.01
CA ASP A 22 -12.90 8.56 -16.37
C ASP A 22 -12.27 9.69 -17.24
N SER A 23 -11.73 10.72 -16.59
CA SER A 23 -11.05 11.84 -17.28
C SER A 23 -9.61 11.56 -17.66
N ILE A 24 -8.99 10.48 -17.11
CA ILE A 24 -7.59 10.13 -17.36
C ILE A 24 -7.50 9.32 -18.65
N PRO A 25 -6.77 9.80 -19.68
CA PRO A 25 -6.58 9.03 -20.89
C PRO A 25 -5.91 7.67 -20.63
N ALA A 26 -6.48 6.60 -21.19
CA ALA A 26 -6.01 5.23 -20.98
C ALA A 26 -4.58 4.99 -21.48
N GLU A 27 -4.07 5.84 -22.37
CA GLU A 27 -2.70 5.78 -22.91
C GLU A 27 -1.63 6.20 -21.88
N LEU A 28 -2.03 6.88 -20.80
CA LEU A 28 -1.10 7.38 -19.79
C LEU A 28 -0.66 6.33 -18.77
N TYR A 29 -1.33 5.16 -18.73
CA TYR A 29 -0.99 4.11 -17.79
C TYR A 29 -1.08 2.72 -18.43
N ASP A 30 -0.27 1.79 -17.91
CA ASP A 30 -0.17 0.42 -18.40
C ASP A 30 -1.00 -0.54 -17.56
N ALA A 31 -1.17 -0.28 -16.28
CA ALA A 31 -1.93 -1.09 -15.33
C ALA A 31 -2.61 -0.22 -14.28
N ILE A 32 -3.59 -0.78 -13.57
CA ILE A 32 -4.30 -0.10 -12.48
C ILE A 32 -4.08 -0.89 -11.20
N ARG A 33 -3.68 -0.19 -10.14
CA ARG A 33 -3.52 -0.75 -8.80
C ARG A 33 -4.70 -0.35 -7.92
N VAL A 34 -5.42 -1.33 -7.37
CA VAL A 34 -6.65 -1.10 -6.59
C VAL A 34 -6.66 -1.91 -5.30
N GLN A 35 -7.34 -1.39 -4.27
CA GLN A 35 -7.55 -2.05 -2.99
C GLN A 35 -9.04 -2.25 -2.69
N ASP A 36 -9.87 -1.29 -3.05
CA ASP A 36 -11.31 -1.28 -2.75
C ASP A 36 -12.09 -2.21 -3.70
N PRO A 37 -12.92 -3.14 -3.18
CA PRO A 37 -13.71 -4.05 -4.02
C PRO A 37 -14.71 -3.35 -4.94
N GLY A 38 -15.32 -2.24 -4.49
CA GLY A 38 -16.26 -1.47 -5.32
C GLY A 38 -15.56 -0.74 -6.46
N VAL A 39 -14.36 -0.19 -6.19
CA VAL A 39 -13.48 0.39 -7.21
C VAL A 39 -13.02 -0.68 -8.19
N LEU A 40 -12.63 -1.87 -7.68
CA LEU A 40 -12.24 -3.00 -8.52
C LEU A 40 -13.34 -3.38 -9.51
N GLU A 41 -14.57 -3.55 -9.02
CA GLU A 41 -15.73 -3.88 -9.87
C GLU A 41 -15.95 -2.82 -10.94
N TYR A 42 -15.88 -1.55 -10.56
CA TYR A 42 -16.00 -0.45 -11.51
C TYR A 42 -14.91 -0.48 -12.60
N VAL A 43 -13.66 -0.65 -12.20
CA VAL A 43 -12.52 -0.73 -13.13
C VAL A 43 -12.63 -1.94 -14.06
N LEU A 44 -13.05 -3.09 -13.53
CA LEU A 44 -13.28 -4.29 -14.33
C LEU A 44 -14.33 -4.08 -15.43
N GLY A 45 -15.37 -3.27 -15.15
CA GLY A 45 -16.43 -2.94 -16.13
C GLY A 45 -16.10 -1.79 -17.09
N THR A 46 -15.04 -1.03 -16.84
CA THR A 46 -14.79 0.23 -17.58
C THR A 46 -13.58 0.18 -18.50
N THR A 47 -12.58 -0.63 -18.19
CA THR A 47 -11.32 -0.72 -18.96
C THR A 47 -10.81 -2.15 -19.02
N ASP A 48 -10.00 -2.46 -20.04
CA ASP A 48 -9.34 -3.78 -20.19
C ASP A 48 -7.90 -3.79 -19.66
N LYS A 49 -7.47 -2.75 -18.95
CA LYS A 49 -6.10 -2.69 -18.40
C LYS A 49 -5.84 -3.78 -17.37
N PRO A 50 -4.61 -4.29 -17.27
CA PRO A 50 -4.19 -5.20 -16.22
C PRO A 50 -4.43 -4.63 -14.81
N ILE A 51 -4.76 -5.52 -13.87
CA ILE A 51 -5.07 -5.18 -12.48
C ILE A 51 -3.95 -5.66 -11.56
N GLN A 52 -3.48 -4.78 -10.70
CA GLN A 52 -2.67 -5.10 -9.54
C GLN A 52 -3.54 -4.95 -8.29
N PHE A 53 -3.89 -6.05 -7.66
CA PHE A 53 -4.80 -6.04 -6.51
C PHE A 53 -4.04 -5.99 -5.19
N ILE A 54 -4.35 -5.00 -4.35
CA ILE A 54 -3.75 -4.83 -3.03
C ILE A 54 -4.55 -5.65 -2.02
N ALA A 55 -3.95 -6.75 -1.54
CA ALA A 55 -4.51 -7.60 -0.51
C ALA A 55 -3.85 -7.38 0.87
N GLU A 56 -3.23 -6.22 1.09
CA GLU A 56 -2.47 -5.91 2.32
C GLU A 56 -3.35 -5.85 3.57
N THR A 57 -4.60 -5.43 3.41
CA THR A 57 -5.54 -5.27 4.52
C THR A 57 -6.68 -6.28 4.44
N GLY A 58 -6.85 -7.11 5.47
CA GLY A 58 -7.99 -8.01 5.61
C GLY A 58 -7.97 -9.30 4.79
N ASN A 59 -6.97 -9.55 3.96
CA ASN A 59 -6.87 -10.74 3.10
C ASN A 59 -5.60 -11.56 3.39
N HIS A 60 -5.46 -12.01 4.65
CA HIS A 60 -4.27 -12.72 5.10
C HIS A 60 -4.31 -14.24 4.88
N ASN A 61 -5.37 -14.77 4.26
CA ASN A 61 -5.50 -16.20 4.06
C ASN A 61 -5.48 -16.58 2.59
N LEU A 62 -4.84 -17.70 2.29
CA LEU A 62 -4.68 -18.21 0.93
C LEU A 62 -6.02 -18.45 0.21
N LYS A 63 -7.05 -18.87 0.94
CA LYS A 63 -8.38 -19.12 0.35
C LYS A 63 -8.99 -17.83 -0.20
N GLY A 64 -8.89 -16.72 0.56
CA GLY A 64 -9.37 -15.41 0.11
C GLY A 64 -8.60 -14.91 -1.10
N LEU A 65 -7.26 -15.08 -1.11
CA LEU A 65 -6.43 -14.69 -2.25
C LEU A 65 -6.78 -15.49 -3.52
N LYS A 66 -7.07 -16.79 -3.40
CA LYS A 66 -7.54 -17.60 -4.54
C LYS A 66 -8.90 -17.16 -5.06
N VAL A 67 -9.80 -16.71 -4.19
CA VAL A 67 -11.10 -16.14 -4.62
C VAL A 67 -10.87 -14.86 -5.46
N TRP A 68 -9.97 -13.98 -5.04
CA TRP A 68 -9.63 -12.79 -5.82
C TRP A 68 -8.94 -13.15 -7.15
N GLU A 69 -8.04 -14.13 -7.13
CA GLU A 69 -7.38 -14.64 -8.35
C GLU A 69 -8.40 -15.16 -9.36
N GLU A 70 -9.38 -15.93 -8.90
CA GLU A 70 -10.45 -16.46 -9.73
C GLU A 70 -11.42 -15.36 -10.22
N TYR A 71 -11.80 -14.44 -9.34
CA TYR A 71 -12.74 -13.36 -9.64
C TYR A 71 -12.20 -12.36 -10.67
N ILE A 72 -10.97 -11.90 -10.50
CA ILE A 72 -10.34 -10.95 -11.43
C ILE A 72 -9.88 -11.67 -12.73
N GLY A 73 -9.53 -12.94 -12.61
CA GLY A 73 -9.19 -13.82 -13.74
C GLY A 73 -7.94 -13.38 -14.49
N HIS A 74 -8.00 -13.49 -15.82
CA HIS A 74 -6.84 -13.22 -16.71
C HIS A 74 -6.32 -11.79 -16.66
N ARG A 75 -7.08 -10.85 -16.10
CA ARG A 75 -6.66 -9.46 -15.94
C ARG A 75 -5.80 -9.22 -14.70
N LEU A 76 -5.76 -10.18 -13.77
CA LEU A 76 -4.94 -10.04 -12.57
C LEU A 76 -3.46 -10.23 -12.93
N GLU A 77 -2.74 -9.11 -13.01
CA GLU A 77 -1.31 -9.08 -13.28
C GLU A 77 -0.48 -9.35 -12.03
N ARG A 78 -0.97 -8.91 -10.85
CA ARG A 78 -0.20 -8.96 -9.62
C ARG A 78 -1.09 -8.92 -8.37
N LEU A 79 -0.70 -9.72 -7.36
CA LEU A 79 -1.24 -9.67 -6.01
C LEU A 79 -0.22 -9.04 -5.05
N VAL A 80 -0.61 -7.94 -4.40
CA VAL A 80 0.22 -7.31 -3.35
C VAL A 80 -0.14 -7.94 -2.01
N LEU A 81 0.80 -8.69 -1.45
CA LEU A 81 0.62 -9.44 -0.21
C LEU A 81 0.83 -8.57 1.03
N SER A 82 0.20 -8.97 2.14
CA SER A 82 0.37 -8.29 3.42
C SER A 82 1.76 -8.54 4.03
N ILE A 83 2.34 -7.49 4.57
CA ILE A 83 3.58 -7.54 5.35
C ILE A 83 3.43 -8.29 6.69
N GLU A 84 2.21 -8.59 7.12
CA GLU A 84 1.93 -9.36 8.34
C GLU A 84 2.14 -10.88 8.14
N LEU A 85 2.31 -11.32 6.91
CA LEU A 85 2.62 -12.71 6.59
C LEU A 85 4.06 -13.02 6.98
N ASN A 86 4.25 -14.10 7.72
CA ASN A 86 5.60 -14.60 8.00
C ASN A 86 6.21 -15.29 6.77
N LYS A 87 7.52 -15.50 6.78
CA LYS A 87 8.29 -16.08 5.67
C LYS A 87 7.70 -17.40 5.15
N ASP A 88 7.29 -18.29 6.04
CA ASP A 88 6.78 -19.60 5.66
C ASP A 88 5.42 -19.50 4.97
N LYS A 89 4.58 -18.57 5.43
CA LYS A 89 3.29 -18.28 4.79
C LYS A 89 3.46 -17.60 3.44
N ILE A 90 4.41 -16.68 3.31
CA ILE A 90 4.72 -16.08 2.01
C ILE A 90 5.10 -17.19 1.02
N LYS A 91 6.04 -18.07 1.41
CA LYS A 91 6.47 -19.19 0.56
C LYS A 91 5.31 -20.16 0.22
N GLU A 92 4.45 -20.45 1.18
CA GLU A 92 3.24 -21.27 0.93
C GLU A 92 2.34 -20.63 -0.13
N TYR A 93 2.14 -19.30 -0.03
CA TYR A 93 1.22 -18.58 -0.89
C TYR A 93 1.79 -18.39 -2.29
N THR A 94 3.05 -18.03 -2.42
CA THR A 94 3.72 -17.90 -3.73
C THR A 94 3.72 -19.21 -4.50
N CYS A 95 3.91 -20.35 -3.80
CA CYS A 95 3.81 -21.67 -4.42
C CYS A 95 2.39 -22.07 -4.82
N ALA A 96 1.35 -21.54 -4.17
CA ALA A 96 -0.03 -21.97 -4.35
C ALA A 96 -0.85 -21.05 -5.25
N LEU A 97 -0.42 -19.80 -5.44
CA LEU A 97 -1.01 -18.82 -6.34
C LEU A 97 -0.41 -18.96 -7.75
N LYS A 98 -1.19 -18.61 -8.76
CA LYS A 98 -0.75 -18.59 -10.16
C LYS A 98 -0.32 -17.19 -10.59
N THR A 99 -0.86 -16.18 -9.91
CA THR A 99 -0.60 -14.77 -10.18
C THR A 99 0.71 -14.35 -9.54
N PRO A 100 1.55 -13.58 -10.23
CA PRO A 100 2.74 -12.98 -9.65
C PRO A 100 2.44 -12.21 -8.38
N THR A 101 3.31 -12.33 -7.39
CA THR A 101 3.15 -11.77 -6.06
C THR A 101 4.14 -10.64 -5.77
N GLU A 102 3.70 -9.65 -5.03
CA GLU A 102 4.50 -8.50 -4.60
C GLU A 102 4.45 -8.35 -3.08
N LEU A 103 5.57 -7.96 -2.47
CA LEU A 103 5.66 -7.62 -1.05
C LEU A 103 6.39 -6.28 -0.87
N LEU A 104 5.91 -5.45 0.05
CA LEU A 104 6.65 -4.27 0.53
C LEU A 104 7.87 -4.75 1.32
N VAL A 105 9.08 -4.39 0.88
CA VAL A 105 10.33 -4.79 1.53
C VAL A 105 11.14 -3.62 2.08
N ALA A 106 10.84 -2.40 1.63
CA ALA A 106 11.46 -1.19 2.17
C ALA A 106 10.48 -0.01 2.08
N GLY A 107 10.37 0.77 3.15
CA GLY A 107 9.50 1.94 3.22
C GLY A 107 8.74 2.07 4.52
N ARG A 108 7.81 3.02 4.58
CA ARG A 108 6.91 3.21 5.71
C ARG A 108 5.90 2.07 5.80
N VAL A 109 5.69 1.57 7.02
CA VAL A 109 4.66 0.55 7.30
C VAL A 109 3.38 1.25 7.72
N LEU A 110 2.34 1.12 6.92
CA LEU A 110 0.99 1.55 7.29
C LEU A 110 0.41 0.53 8.30
N LEU A 111 0.11 1.01 9.53
CA LEU A 111 -0.48 0.17 10.57
C LEU A 111 -2.00 0.13 10.45
N PHE A 112 -2.62 1.27 10.19
CA PHE A 112 -4.03 1.31 9.84
C PHE A 112 -4.37 2.50 8.95
N TYR A 113 -5.46 2.35 8.22
CA TYR A 113 -6.10 3.39 7.43
C TYR A 113 -7.61 3.41 7.73
N LEU A 114 -8.13 4.61 7.94
CA LEU A 114 -9.57 4.87 8.11
C LEU A 114 -10.02 5.96 7.13
N PRO A 115 -11.09 5.75 6.36
CA PRO A 115 -11.68 6.81 5.52
C PRO A 115 -12.26 7.98 6.33
N ARG A 116 -12.27 7.87 7.66
CA ARG A 116 -12.75 8.93 8.57
C ARG A 116 -11.64 9.88 8.95
N LYS A 117 -12.01 11.16 9.09
CA LYS A 117 -11.14 12.19 9.65
C LYS A 117 -11.20 12.15 11.17
N LEU A 118 -10.09 11.82 11.82
CA LEU A 118 -10.01 11.73 13.28
C LEU A 118 -9.38 12.98 13.90
N LEU A 119 -8.44 13.64 13.19
CA LEU A 119 -7.69 14.79 13.71
C LEU A 119 -8.48 16.08 13.57
N SER A 120 -9.10 16.31 12.42
CA SER A 120 -9.88 17.54 12.16
C SER A 120 -11.00 17.80 13.17
N PRO A 121 -11.82 16.78 13.57
CA PRO A 121 -12.87 17.01 14.57
C PRO A 121 -12.34 17.27 15.97
N LEU A 122 -11.15 16.78 16.30
CA LEU A 122 -10.56 16.95 17.63
C LEU A 122 -9.94 18.33 17.81
N ALA A 123 -9.82 19.13 16.73
CA ALA A 123 -9.19 20.46 16.74
C ALA A 123 -7.88 20.46 17.53
N LEU A 124 -7.06 19.45 17.34
CA LEU A 124 -5.82 19.28 18.08
C LEU A 124 -4.95 20.53 17.87
N SER A 125 -4.68 21.27 18.94
CA SER A 125 -3.86 22.47 18.94
C SER A 125 -2.41 22.21 18.47
N GLU A 126 -2.01 20.95 18.43
CA GLU A 126 -0.70 20.47 18.04
C GLU A 126 -0.64 19.97 16.58
N ALA A 127 -1.79 19.87 15.90
CA ALA A 127 -1.80 19.49 14.50
C ALA A 127 -1.21 20.61 13.64
N LYS A 128 -0.16 20.31 12.91
CA LYS A 128 0.45 21.24 11.95
C LYS A 128 -0.19 21.00 10.58
N ALA A 129 -0.71 22.07 9.98
CA ALA A 129 -1.08 22.04 8.57
C ALA A 129 0.19 22.33 7.75
N GLU A 130 0.68 21.35 7.03
CA GLU A 130 1.77 21.52 6.07
C GLU A 130 1.25 21.36 4.62
N TYR A 131 1.99 21.89 3.65
CA TYR A 131 1.64 21.85 2.22
C TYR A 131 0.26 22.43 1.86
N GLY A 132 0.08 23.71 2.15
CA GLY A 132 -1.10 24.44 1.70
C GLY A 132 -2.42 24.02 2.36
N GLY A 133 -2.38 23.40 3.53
CA GLY A 133 -3.55 23.00 4.29
C GLY A 133 -4.24 21.70 3.80
N SER A 134 -3.59 20.92 2.96
CA SER A 134 -4.17 19.69 2.39
C SER A 134 -4.09 18.49 3.34
N PHE A 135 -3.27 18.50 4.38
CA PHE A 135 -3.22 17.44 5.38
C PHE A 135 -2.81 17.94 6.78
N LEU A 136 -3.16 17.14 7.79
CA LEU A 136 -2.78 17.36 9.19
C LEU A 136 -1.84 16.25 9.63
N GLU A 137 -0.83 16.61 10.41
CA GLU A 137 0.07 15.67 11.06
C GLU A 137 -0.10 15.71 12.58
N ALA A 138 -0.01 14.54 13.21
CA ALA A 138 -0.02 14.38 14.64
C ALA A 138 0.83 13.17 15.04
N VAL A 139 1.06 13.02 16.33
CA VAL A 139 1.77 11.88 16.90
C VAL A 139 0.85 11.15 17.87
N GLY A 140 0.56 9.90 17.57
CA GLY A 140 -0.24 9.04 18.44
C GLY A 140 0.62 8.34 19.49
N SER A 141 0.14 8.28 20.74
CA SER A 141 0.78 7.56 21.84
C SER A 141 -0.29 6.92 22.71
N SER A 142 0.01 5.75 23.27
CA SER A 142 -0.80 5.13 24.32
C SER A 142 -0.09 5.27 25.67
N GLU A 143 -0.82 5.61 26.73
CA GLU A 143 -0.27 5.66 28.09
C GLU A 143 0.17 4.28 28.59
N GLU A 144 -0.52 3.21 28.15
CA GLU A 144 -0.26 1.83 28.56
C GLU A 144 0.83 1.15 27.72
N SER A 145 1.21 1.73 26.59
CA SER A 145 2.19 1.15 25.68
C SER A 145 3.56 1.81 25.85
N PRO A 146 4.66 1.02 25.91
CA PRO A 146 6.01 1.58 25.82
C PRO A 146 6.29 2.24 24.45
N HIS A 147 5.45 1.96 23.46
CA HIS A 147 5.57 2.51 22.10
C HIS A 147 4.88 3.88 22.05
N LYS A 148 5.68 4.92 21.86
CA LYS A 148 5.22 6.31 21.72
C LYS A 148 5.69 6.83 20.38
N GLY A 149 4.92 7.75 19.80
CA GLY A 149 5.36 8.49 18.64
C GLY A 149 4.95 7.89 17.29
N PHE A 150 3.80 7.20 17.21
CA PHE A 150 3.27 6.74 15.92
C PHE A 150 2.87 7.92 15.05
N PRO A 151 3.46 8.12 13.87
CA PRO A 151 3.04 9.17 12.96
C PRO A 151 1.59 8.97 12.50
N LEU A 152 0.79 10.01 12.64
CA LEU A 152 -0.58 10.10 12.13
C LEU A 152 -0.62 11.17 11.04
N VAL A 153 -1.19 10.84 9.91
CA VAL A 153 -1.41 11.77 8.80
C VAL A 153 -2.89 11.72 8.43
N GLU A 154 -3.52 12.89 8.36
CA GLU A 154 -4.89 13.01 7.88
C GLU A 154 -4.93 13.91 6.66
N ASN A 155 -5.54 13.43 5.59
CA ASN A 155 -5.74 14.16 4.35
C ASN A 155 -7.20 14.04 3.87
N GLN A 156 -7.45 14.39 2.62
CA GLN A 156 -8.79 14.30 2.02
C GLN A 156 -9.35 12.86 2.00
N HIS A 157 -8.49 11.84 2.01
CA HIS A 157 -8.88 10.43 1.93
C HIS A 157 -9.13 9.78 3.30
N GLY A 158 -8.78 10.44 4.40
CA GLY A 158 -8.96 9.94 5.76
C GLY A 158 -7.72 10.04 6.62
N THR A 159 -7.63 9.18 7.62
CA THR A 159 -6.55 9.16 8.62
C THR A 159 -5.72 7.90 8.47
N PHE A 160 -4.40 8.07 8.43
CA PHE A 160 -3.39 7.03 8.31
C PHE A 160 -2.50 7.02 9.54
N MET A 161 -2.21 5.85 10.08
CA MET A 161 -1.21 5.67 11.14
C MET A 161 -0.07 4.79 10.64
N PHE A 162 1.14 5.27 10.83
CA PHE A 162 2.34 4.57 10.40
C PHE A 162 3.15 4.05 11.59
N HIS A 163 3.91 3.00 11.34
CA HIS A 163 4.88 2.52 12.30
C HIS A 163 6.00 3.56 12.50
N ILE A 164 6.58 3.58 13.71
CA ILE A 164 7.65 4.52 14.09
C ILE A 164 8.92 4.33 13.25
N LYS A 165 9.19 3.08 12.87
CA LYS A 165 10.37 2.70 12.10
C LYS A 165 9.99 2.23 10.72
N ASP A 166 10.83 2.54 9.76
CA ASP A 166 10.71 2.01 8.41
C ASP A 166 10.98 0.50 8.38
N LEU A 167 10.30 -0.18 7.48
CA LEU A 167 10.65 -1.53 7.08
C LEU A 167 11.90 -1.49 6.21
N PHE A 168 12.81 -2.41 6.42
CA PHE A 168 13.96 -2.65 5.56
C PHE A 168 14.33 -4.13 5.62
N LEU A 169 13.82 -4.92 4.67
CA LEU A 169 14.06 -6.37 4.58
C LEU A 169 15.14 -6.73 3.54
N LEU A 170 15.65 -5.74 2.82
CA LEU A 170 16.65 -5.98 1.78
C LEU A 170 17.99 -6.48 2.35
N ASP A 171 18.25 -6.24 3.64
CA ASP A 171 19.38 -6.85 4.36
C ASP A 171 19.28 -8.38 4.48
N ARG A 172 18.11 -8.93 4.17
CA ARG A 172 17.80 -10.37 4.18
C ARG A 172 17.41 -10.88 2.78
N TYR A 173 18.01 -10.31 1.75
CA TYR A 173 17.65 -10.60 0.37
C TYR A 173 17.64 -12.09 0.04
N GLU A 174 18.66 -12.85 0.45
CA GLU A 174 18.73 -14.31 0.25
C GLU A 174 17.51 -15.06 0.84
N GLN A 175 16.99 -14.55 1.97
CA GLN A 175 15.79 -15.13 2.56
C GLN A 175 14.52 -14.75 1.81
N LEU A 176 14.46 -13.54 1.25
CA LEU A 176 13.36 -13.11 0.38
C LEU A 176 13.32 -13.91 -0.91
N GLU A 177 14.46 -14.12 -1.54
CA GLU A 177 14.58 -14.94 -2.76
C GLU A 177 14.02 -16.35 -2.55
N GLN A 178 14.30 -16.97 -1.40
CA GLN A 178 13.77 -18.30 -1.05
C GLN A 178 12.25 -18.36 -0.85
N THR A 179 11.57 -17.21 -0.77
CA THR A 179 10.10 -17.16 -0.63
C THR A 179 9.37 -17.32 -1.96
N GLY A 180 10.05 -17.15 -3.09
CA GLY A 180 9.44 -17.21 -4.41
C GLY A 180 8.61 -15.98 -4.78
N LEU A 181 8.82 -14.84 -4.10
CA LEU A 181 8.21 -13.56 -4.49
C LEU A 181 8.71 -13.13 -5.87
N ASP A 182 7.80 -12.64 -6.70
CA ASP A 182 8.12 -12.15 -8.05
C ASP A 182 8.56 -10.69 -8.03
N TRP A 183 8.02 -9.89 -7.09
CA TRP A 183 8.27 -8.46 -7.01
C TRP A 183 8.53 -8.02 -5.58
N LEU A 184 9.54 -7.15 -5.44
CA LEU A 184 9.88 -6.48 -4.19
C LEU A 184 9.57 -5.00 -4.33
N ARG A 185 8.61 -4.49 -3.51
CA ARG A 185 8.21 -3.08 -3.53
C ARG A 185 9.03 -2.26 -2.57
N ILE A 186 9.51 -1.12 -3.06
CA ILE A 186 10.15 -0.08 -2.27
C ILE A 186 9.22 1.13 -2.30
N ASP A 187 8.71 1.57 -1.15
CA ASP A 187 7.83 2.72 -1.04
C ASP A 187 8.61 3.96 -0.62
N LEU A 188 8.67 4.93 -1.50
CA LEU A 188 9.36 6.20 -1.30
C LEU A 188 8.39 7.38 -1.12
N ARG A 189 7.08 7.13 -1.04
CA ARG A 189 6.09 8.18 -0.85
C ARG A 189 6.35 8.92 0.47
N ASP A 190 6.10 10.23 0.46
CA ASP A 190 6.27 11.14 1.59
C ASP A 190 7.69 11.19 2.19
N ARG A 191 8.69 10.80 1.41
CA ARG A 191 10.10 10.84 1.81
C ARG A 191 10.73 12.17 1.45
N GLN A 192 10.93 13.00 2.46
CA GLN A 192 11.79 14.20 2.36
C GLN A 192 13.24 13.88 2.77
N ASP A 193 13.45 12.76 3.46
CA ASP A 193 14.76 12.36 3.97
C ASP A 193 15.57 11.58 2.94
N LEU A 194 16.66 12.18 2.48
CA LEU A 194 17.62 11.57 1.55
C LEU A 194 18.45 10.44 2.20
N SER A 195 18.45 10.29 3.52
CA SER A 195 19.24 9.26 4.22
C SER A 195 18.80 7.86 3.82
N PHE A 196 17.49 7.64 3.73
CA PHE A 196 16.94 6.36 3.28
C PHE A 196 17.34 6.05 1.83
N LEU A 197 17.29 7.04 0.94
CA LEU A 197 17.71 6.86 -0.47
C LEU A 197 19.20 6.55 -0.59
N LYS A 198 20.04 7.16 0.25
CA LYS A 198 21.48 6.83 0.30
C LYS A 198 21.69 5.40 0.75
N THR A 199 21.06 4.99 1.86
CA THR A 199 21.14 3.60 2.36
C THR A 199 20.69 2.60 1.31
N LEU A 200 19.58 2.88 0.62
CA LEU A 200 19.07 2.05 -0.47
C LEU A 200 20.05 1.99 -1.64
N HIS A 201 20.60 3.14 -2.05
CA HIS A 201 21.58 3.20 -3.14
C HIS A 201 22.87 2.44 -2.79
N GLU A 202 23.41 2.63 -1.59
CA GLU A 202 24.59 1.91 -1.08
C GLU A 202 24.33 0.40 -1.03
N PHE A 203 23.13 -0.01 -0.67
CA PHE A 203 22.74 -1.41 -0.64
C PHE A 203 22.69 -2.00 -2.06
N LEU A 204 22.01 -1.35 -3.00
CA LEU A 204 21.87 -1.82 -4.38
C LEU A 204 23.18 -1.76 -5.18
N ALA A 205 24.14 -0.94 -4.75
CA ALA A 205 25.46 -0.84 -5.39
C ALA A 205 26.45 -1.94 -4.92
N LYS A 206 26.08 -2.79 -3.95
CA LYS A 206 26.95 -3.89 -3.50
C LYS A 206 27.04 -4.98 -4.57
N PRO A 207 28.26 -5.46 -4.91
CA PRO A 207 28.42 -6.44 -5.98
C PRO A 207 27.93 -7.87 -5.69
N SER A 208 27.26 -8.08 -4.57
CA SER A 208 26.71 -9.38 -4.11
C SER A 208 25.23 -9.57 -4.45
N PHE A 209 24.70 -8.83 -5.41
CA PHE A 209 23.37 -9.05 -6.02
C PHE A 209 23.53 -9.69 -7.37
#